data_693feccacd3be80665a43cfef174384c
#
_entry.id   693feccacd3be80665a43cfef174384c
#
_cell.length_a   1.000
_cell.length_b   1.000
_cell.length_c   1.000
_cell.angle_alpha   90.00
_cell.angle_beta   90.00
_cell.angle_gamma   90.00
#
_symmetry.space_group_name_H-M   'P 1'
#
loop_
_entity.id
_entity.type
_entity.pdbx_description
1 polymer ?
#
loop_
_entity_poly.entity_id
_entity_poly.type
_entity_poly.pdbx_seq_one_letter_code
_entity_poly.pdbx_strand_id
1 'polypeptide(L)'
;KRAGLVQRVIGYSKSPSTTERAKKMGVIDDAAESALPAVSGSDIVLIAVPVAATEATFKAIRHLVEPGCLFMDVGSTKRDVVDAARRVLKERVASFVPAHPIAGKEAGGVQHADAALYQGRQVILTPLSSTDPALVQKAADVWSAIGCQVLKMTPDDHDAAFAAVSHLPHLLAFAYFSAVARQPAGNDYLTLAGPGFRDFTRIAASDPAVWRDILMANREEVLKQSLR
;
A
#
# COMPACT_ATOMS: atom_id res chain seq x y z
N LYS A 1 9.87 -9.54 -12.83
CA LYS A 1 10.56 -10.03 -14.06
C LYS A 1 12.06 -9.83 -14.01
N ARG A 2 12.58 -8.58 -13.84
CA ARG A 2 14.03 -8.33 -13.82
C ARG A 2 14.78 -9.20 -12.82
N ALA A 3 14.17 -9.50 -11.67
CA ALA A 3 14.72 -10.38 -10.64
C ALA A 3 14.52 -11.89 -10.93
N GLY A 4 13.97 -12.26 -12.07
CA GLY A 4 13.71 -13.66 -12.43
C GLY A 4 12.62 -14.37 -11.63
N LEU A 5 11.87 -13.64 -10.79
CA LEU A 5 10.89 -14.22 -9.85
C LEU A 5 9.62 -14.71 -10.50
N VAL A 6 9.20 -14.10 -11.60
CA VAL A 6 7.96 -14.40 -12.30
C VAL A 6 8.15 -14.43 -13.81
N GLN A 7 7.45 -15.33 -14.47
CA GLN A 7 7.45 -15.44 -15.93
C GLN A 7 6.45 -14.49 -16.57
N ARG A 8 5.28 -14.32 -15.94
CA ARG A 8 4.18 -13.53 -16.47
C ARG A 8 3.54 -12.67 -15.38
N VAL A 9 3.19 -11.44 -15.73
CA VAL A 9 2.48 -10.51 -14.87
C VAL A 9 1.18 -10.11 -15.56
N ILE A 10 0.05 -10.40 -14.92
CA ILE A 10 -1.29 -10.02 -15.39
C ILE A 10 -1.80 -8.91 -14.49
N GLY A 11 -2.25 -7.81 -15.08
CA GLY A 11 -2.81 -6.68 -14.34
C GLY A 11 -4.30 -6.54 -14.57
N TYR A 12 -5.01 -6.18 -13.50
CA TYR A 12 -6.40 -5.77 -13.55
C TYR A 12 -6.60 -4.45 -12.80
N SER A 13 -7.40 -3.58 -13.36
CA SER A 13 -7.85 -2.34 -12.72
C SER A 13 -9.30 -2.04 -13.15
N LYS A 14 -10.05 -1.38 -12.26
CA LYS A 14 -11.38 -0.83 -12.61
C LYS A 14 -11.30 0.21 -13.73
N SER A 15 -10.13 0.82 -13.95
CA SER A 15 -9.86 1.72 -15.06
C SER A 15 -9.06 0.99 -16.16
N PRO A 16 -9.68 0.60 -17.29
CA PRO A 16 -8.99 -0.08 -18.38
C PRO A 16 -7.81 0.71 -18.93
N SER A 17 -7.90 2.04 -18.96
CA SER A 17 -6.80 2.90 -19.43
C SER A 17 -5.53 2.76 -18.58
N THR A 18 -5.66 2.43 -17.29
CA THR A 18 -4.50 2.17 -16.41
C THR A 18 -3.78 0.89 -16.82
N THR A 19 -4.50 -0.20 -17.05
CA THR A 19 -3.91 -1.49 -17.44
C THR A 19 -3.36 -1.46 -18.86
N GLU A 20 -4.04 -0.79 -19.79
CA GLU A 20 -3.53 -0.57 -21.15
C GLU A 20 -2.21 0.20 -21.13
N ARG A 21 -2.12 1.27 -20.34
CA ARG A 21 -0.89 2.04 -20.17
C ARG A 21 0.21 1.18 -19.53
N ALA A 22 -0.12 0.43 -18.48
CA ALA A 22 0.84 -0.48 -17.83
C ALA A 22 1.41 -1.51 -18.81
N LYS A 23 0.56 -2.07 -19.69
CA LYS A 23 0.97 -3.01 -20.74
C LYS A 23 1.88 -2.33 -21.77
N LYS A 24 1.50 -1.14 -22.26
CA LYS A 24 2.33 -0.37 -23.20
C LYS A 24 3.71 -0.02 -22.63
N MET A 25 3.79 0.22 -21.32
CA MET A 25 5.05 0.52 -20.63
C MET A 25 5.85 -0.74 -20.26
N GLY A 26 5.34 -1.95 -20.53
CA GLY A 26 5.98 -3.22 -20.16
C GLY A 26 6.00 -3.50 -18.65
N VAL A 27 5.15 -2.84 -17.87
CA VAL A 27 4.98 -3.09 -16.43
C VAL A 27 4.25 -4.41 -16.21
N ILE A 28 3.25 -4.70 -17.04
CA ILE A 28 2.53 -5.97 -17.11
C ILE A 28 2.62 -6.58 -18.50
N ASP A 29 2.42 -7.88 -18.59
CA ASP A 29 2.40 -8.61 -19.87
C ASP A 29 1.02 -8.55 -20.50
N ASP A 30 -0.02 -8.73 -19.67
CA ASP A 30 -1.38 -8.76 -20.10
C ASP A 30 -2.29 -7.94 -19.19
N ALA A 31 -3.27 -7.29 -19.80
CA ALA A 31 -4.37 -6.62 -19.14
C ALA A 31 -5.58 -7.55 -19.12
N ALA A 32 -6.08 -7.86 -17.92
CA ALA A 32 -7.30 -8.65 -17.76
C ALA A 32 -8.54 -7.74 -17.76
N GLU A 33 -9.62 -8.23 -18.33
CA GLU A 33 -10.90 -7.50 -18.38
C GLU A 33 -11.69 -7.57 -17.07
N SER A 34 -11.38 -8.56 -16.23
CA SER A 34 -12.02 -8.74 -14.91
C SER A 34 -11.08 -9.41 -13.91
N ALA A 35 -11.51 -9.48 -12.66
CA ALA A 35 -10.75 -10.13 -11.59
C ALA A 35 -10.54 -11.63 -11.85
N LEU A 36 -11.51 -12.32 -12.48
CA LEU A 36 -11.42 -13.75 -12.73
C LEU A 36 -10.19 -14.13 -13.59
N PRO A 37 -10.04 -13.64 -14.84
CA PRO A 37 -8.85 -13.98 -15.64
C PRO A 37 -7.56 -13.39 -15.08
N ALA A 38 -7.62 -12.37 -14.20
CA ALA A 38 -6.43 -11.82 -13.57
C ALA A 38 -5.86 -12.74 -12.48
N VAL A 39 -6.72 -13.48 -11.79
CA VAL A 39 -6.37 -14.22 -10.56
C VAL A 39 -6.26 -15.72 -10.81
N SER A 40 -7.06 -16.28 -11.73
CA SER A 40 -7.08 -17.72 -12.00
C SER A 40 -5.71 -18.25 -12.44
N GLY A 41 -5.24 -19.31 -11.79
CA GLY A 41 -3.96 -19.94 -12.06
C GLY A 41 -2.74 -19.11 -11.65
N SER A 42 -2.92 -18.07 -10.84
CA SER A 42 -1.82 -17.27 -10.33
C SER A 42 -1.15 -17.91 -9.12
N ASP A 43 0.19 -17.93 -9.09
CA ASP A 43 0.98 -18.38 -7.93
C ASP A 43 1.08 -17.31 -6.86
N ILE A 44 0.93 -16.04 -7.24
CA ILE A 44 0.99 -14.85 -6.37
C ILE A 44 -0.07 -13.86 -6.83
N VAL A 45 -0.87 -13.37 -5.90
CA VAL A 45 -1.82 -12.28 -6.12
C VAL A 45 -1.41 -11.09 -5.23
N LEU A 46 -1.08 -9.96 -5.87
CA LEU A 46 -0.73 -8.72 -5.18
C LEU A 46 -1.89 -7.72 -5.27
N ILE A 47 -2.44 -7.35 -4.14
CA ILE A 47 -3.54 -6.38 -4.02
C ILE A 47 -2.93 -4.99 -3.80
N ALA A 48 -2.96 -4.18 -4.86
CA ALA A 48 -2.41 -2.83 -4.89
C ALA A 48 -3.52 -1.80 -5.15
N VAL A 49 -4.54 -1.83 -4.29
CA VAL A 49 -5.68 -0.90 -4.33
C VAL A 49 -5.64 0.06 -3.14
N PRO A 50 -6.34 1.22 -3.20
CA PRO A 50 -6.52 2.06 -2.02
C PRO A 50 -7.07 1.26 -0.83
N VAL A 51 -6.65 1.60 0.39
CA VAL A 51 -7.02 0.87 1.62
C VAL A 51 -8.54 0.69 1.72
N ALA A 52 -9.32 1.73 1.44
CA ALA A 52 -10.78 1.68 1.45
C ALA A 52 -11.40 0.68 0.45
N ALA A 53 -10.67 0.27 -0.59
CA ALA A 53 -11.15 -0.69 -1.59
C ALA A 53 -10.74 -2.15 -1.29
N THR A 54 -9.92 -2.39 -0.26
CA THR A 54 -9.34 -3.71 0.04
C THR A 54 -10.40 -4.75 0.33
N GLU A 55 -11.37 -4.46 1.20
CA GLU A 55 -12.42 -5.43 1.55
C GLU A 55 -13.30 -5.81 0.33
N ALA A 56 -13.67 -4.83 -0.49
CA ALA A 56 -14.41 -5.09 -1.72
C ALA A 56 -13.62 -5.95 -2.71
N THR A 57 -12.30 -5.74 -2.77
CA THR A 57 -11.41 -6.54 -3.59
C THR A 57 -11.34 -7.98 -3.08
N PHE A 58 -11.18 -8.20 -1.77
CA PHE A 58 -11.24 -9.54 -1.18
C PHE A 58 -12.56 -10.26 -1.51
N LYS A 59 -13.71 -9.56 -1.39
CA LYS A 59 -15.02 -10.12 -1.75
C LYS A 59 -15.10 -10.57 -3.20
N ALA A 60 -14.52 -9.81 -4.11
CA ALA A 60 -14.53 -10.11 -5.54
C ALA A 60 -13.67 -11.33 -5.90
N ILE A 61 -12.56 -11.56 -5.18
CA ILE A 61 -11.58 -12.58 -5.58
C ILE A 61 -11.55 -13.82 -4.67
N ARG A 62 -12.23 -13.82 -3.51
CA ARG A 62 -12.14 -14.89 -2.50
C ARG A 62 -12.40 -16.31 -3.02
N HIS A 63 -13.21 -16.45 -4.06
CA HIS A 63 -13.56 -17.74 -4.66
C HIS A 63 -12.66 -18.10 -5.86
N LEU A 64 -11.81 -17.18 -6.30
CA LEU A 64 -11.01 -17.29 -7.51
C LEU A 64 -9.59 -17.75 -7.24
N VAL A 65 -9.16 -17.67 -5.97
CA VAL A 65 -7.79 -17.95 -5.58
C VAL A 65 -7.63 -19.40 -5.20
N GLU A 66 -6.68 -20.05 -5.85
CA GLU A 66 -6.36 -21.44 -5.62
C GLU A 66 -5.68 -21.68 -4.27
N PRO A 67 -5.86 -22.87 -3.66
CA PRO A 67 -5.07 -23.27 -2.49
C PRO A 67 -3.57 -23.19 -2.79
N GLY A 68 -2.78 -22.64 -1.86
CA GLY A 68 -1.33 -22.47 -2.03
C GLY A 68 -0.89 -21.24 -2.84
N CYS A 69 -1.83 -20.49 -3.41
CA CYS A 69 -1.54 -19.16 -3.95
C CYS A 69 -1.17 -18.20 -2.84
N LEU A 70 -0.07 -17.48 -2.98
CA LEU A 70 0.32 -16.42 -2.04
C LEU A 70 -0.49 -15.16 -2.32
N PHE A 71 -1.24 -14.72 -1.32
CA PHE A 71 -1.89 -13.43 -1.30
C PHE A 71 -1.05 -12.41 -0.56
N MET A 72 -0.87 -11.23 -1.13
CA MET A 72 -0.27 -10.08 -0.45
C MET A 72 -1.05 -8.80 -0.75
N ASP A 73 -0.98 -7.82 0.12
CA ASP A 73 -1.35 -6.44 -0.16
C ASP A 73 -0.12 -5.53 -0.05
N VAL A 74 -0.31 -4.25 -0.34
CA VAL A 74 0.70 -3.20 -0.18
C VAL A 74 0.13 -1.96 0.55
N GLY A 75 -0.95 -2.15 1.30
CA GLY A 75 -1.65 -1.08 2.00
C GLY A 75 -0.82 -0.44 3.11
N SER A 76 -1.09 0.83 3.39
CA SER A 76 -0.38 1.62 4.41
C SER A 76 -0.88 1.39 5.84
N THR A 77 -2.01 0.70 6.02
CA THR A 77 -2.57 0.26 7.30
C THR A 77 -2.69 -1.24 7.31
N LYS A 78 -2.60 -1.87 8.48
CA LYS A 78 -2.61 -3.34 8.55
C LYS A 78 -3.76 -3.91 9.36
N ARG A 79 -4.18 -3.27 10.46
CA ARG A 79 -5.25 -3.79 11.32
C ARG A 79 -6.56 -3.94 10.57
N ASP A 80 -6.99 -2.89 9.89
CA ASP A 80 -8.22 -2.88 9.08
C ASP A 80 -8.18 -3.87 7.92
N VAL A 81 -7.03 -3.98 7.24
CA VAL A 81 -6.79 -4.94 6.16
C VAL A 81 -6.88 -6.39 6.66
N VAL A 82 -6.24 -6.67 7.79
CA VAL A 82 -6.29 -8.00 8.44
C VAL A 82 -7.71 -8.35 8.88
N ASP A 83 -8.44 -7.41 9.45
CA ASP A 83 -9.81 -7.63 9.88
C ASP A 83 -10.75 -7.86 8.69
N ALA A 84 -10.55 -7.13 7.59
CA ALA A 84 -11.25 -7.38 6.34
C ALA A 84 -10.92 -8.76 5.77
N ALA A 85 -9.63 -9.15 5.79
CA ALA A 85 -9.21 -10.48 5.34
C ALA A 85 -9.86 -11.60 6.15
N ARG A 86 -9.87 -11.50 7.48
CA ARG A 86 -10.52 -12.49 8.38
C ARG A 86 -12.01 -12.63 8.07
N ARG A 87 -12.73 -11.51 7.93
CA ARG A 87 -14.16 -11.51 7.63
C ARG A 87 -14.49 -12.13 6.28
N VAL A 88 -13.67 -11.86 5.28
CA VAL A 88 -14.00 -12.18 3.88
C VAL A 88 -13.37 -13.48 3.42
N LEU A 89 -12.09 -13.71 3.71
CA LEU A 89 -11.33 -14.85 3.19
C LEU A 89 -11.58 -16.14 3.99
N LYS A 90 -12.02 -16.02 5.25
CA LYS A 90 -12.30 -17.17 6.15
C LYS A 90 -11.08 -18.12 6.22
N GLU A 91 -11.25 -19.39 5.85
CA GLU A 91 -10.15 -20.37 5.87
C GLU A 91 -8.99 -19.99 4.95
N ARG A 92 -9.25 -19.24 3.87
CA ARG A 92 -8.22 -18.77 2.94
C ARG A 92 -7.34 -17.67 3.50
N VAL A 93 -7.67 -17.13 4.67
CA VAL A 93 -6.79 -16.16 5.37
C VAL A 93 -5.42 -16.75 5.68
N ALA A 94 -5.28 -18.07 5.76
CA ALA A 94 -4.00 -18.76 5.91
C ALA A 94 -3.04 -18.49 4.73
N SER A 95 -3.56 -18.19 3.55
CA SER A 95 -2.77 -17.86 2.35
C SER A 95 -2.44 -16.36 2.24
N PHE A 96 -2.93 -15.53 3.15
CA PHE A 96 -2.74 -14.09 3.11
C PHE A 96 -1.57 -13.65 3.98
N VAL A 97 -0.59 -13.00 3.36
CA VAL A 97 0.56 -12.38 4.03
C VAL A 97 0.44 -10.87 3.85
N PRO A 98 -0.10 -10.15 4.83
CA PRO A 98 -0.21 -8.70 4.76
C PRO A 98 1.17 -8.07 4.67
N ALA A 99 1.34 -7.09 3.78
CA ALA A 99 2.61 -6.42 3.58
C ALA A 99 2.42 -4.89 3.46
N HIS A 100 3.45 -4.15 3.84
CA HIS A 100 3.54 -2.72 3.63
C HIS A 100 4.97 -2.37 3.21
N PRO A 101 5.23 -2.18 1.91
CA PRO A 101 6.52 -1.66 1.46
C PRO A 101 6.62 -0.17 1.80
N ILE A 102 7.71 0.19 2.50
CA ILE A 102 7.96 1.57 2.94
C ILE A 102 8.67 2.32 1.82
N ALA A 103 7.94 2.51 0.75
CA ALA A 103 8.38 3.23 -0.43
C ALA A 103 7.16 3.85 -1.13
N GLY A 104 7.32 5.06 -1.64
CA GLY A 104 6.28 5.76 -2.37
C GLY A 104 6.83 6.99 -3.04
N LYS A 105 6.07 7.51 -3.98
CA LYS A 105 6.27 8.82 -4.60
C LYS A 105 5.02 9.65 -4.35
N GLU A 106 5.17 10.95 -4.27
CA GLU A 106 4.04 11.87 -4.09
C GLU A 106 3.08 11.82 -5.29
N ALA A 107 3.62 11.53 -6.48
CA ALA A 107 2.84 11.37 -7.71
C ALA A 107 2.40 9.92 -7.90
N GLY A 108 1.09 9.70 -7.97
CA GLY A 108 0.48 8.39 -8.24
C GLY A 108 0.36 8.08 -9.74
N GLY A 109 0.10 6.80 -10.02
CA GLY A 109 -0.18 6.32 -11.38
C GLY A 109 0.97 5.56 -12.03
N VAL A 110 0.62 4.69 -12.97
CA VAL A 110 1.56 3.78 -13.64
C VAL A 110 2.66 4.49 -14.42
N GLN A 111 2.42 5.73 -14.86
CA GLN A 111 3.44 6.56 -15.55
C GLN A 111 4.64 6.89 -14.65
N HIS A 112 4.50 6.77 -13.34
CA HIS A 112 5.57 6.98 -12.36
C HIS A 112 6.19 5.66 -11.89
N ALA A 113 5.87 4.53 -12.55
CA ALA A 113 6.44 3.23 -12.22
C ALA A 113 7.96 3.25 -12.31
N ASP A 114 8.61 2.67 -11.30
CA ASP A 114 10.06 2.62 -11.19
C ASP A 114 10.49 1.25 -10.67
N ALA A 115 11.25 0.54 -11.47
CA ALA A 115 11.70 -0.81 -11.12
C ALA A 115 12.71 -0.85 -9.96
N ALA A 116 13.33 0.30 -9.62
CA ALA A 116 14.28 0.42 -8.52
C ALA A 116 13.64 0.96 -7.24
N LEU A 117 12.33 1.26 -7.25
CA LEU A 117 11.61 1.90 -6.14
C LEU A 117 11.83 1.20 -4.79
N TYR A 118 11.92 -0.12 -4.80
CA TYR A 118 12.01 -0.94 -3.59
C TYR A 118 13.44 -1.28 -3.16
N GLN A 119 14.45 -0.98 -3.97
CA GLN A 119 15.84 -1.32 -3.64
C GLN A 119 16.30 -0.60 -2.37
N GLY A 120 16.79 -1.36 -1.40
CA GLY A 120 17.23 -0.86 -0.11
C GLY A 120 16.11 -0.37 0.82
N ARG A 121 14.84 -0.48 0.39
CA ARG A 121 13.68 -0.07 1.20
C ARG A 121 13.23 -1.17 2.13
N GLN A 122 12.61 -0.78 3.24
CA GLN A 122 11.99 -1.73 4.15
C GLN A 122 10.63 -2.19 3.58
N VAL A 123 10.28 -3.45 3.87
CA VAL A 123 8.93 -3.96 3.76
C VAL A 123 8.54 -4.62 5.08
N ILE A 124 7.38 -4.26 5.57
CA ILE A 124 6.85 -4.83 6.80
C ILE A 124 5.86 -5.93 6.45
N LEU A 125 6.11 -7.14 6.92
CA LEU A 125 5.16 -8.25 6.87
C LEU A 125 4.45 -8.36 8.22
N THR A 126 3.14 -8.48 8.21
CA THR A 126 2.36 -8.65 9.45
C THR A 126 1.55 -9.95 9.41
N PRO A 127 2.22 -11.14 9.37
CA PRO A 127 1.55 -12.41 9.28
C PRO A 127 0.69 -12.66 10.53
N LEU A 128 -0.43 -13.34 10.32
CA LEU A 128 -1.29 -13.79 11.40
C LEU A 128 -0.78 -15.12 11.95
N SER A 129 -1.22 -15.48 13.17
CA SER A 129 -0.94 -16.80 13.74
C SER A 129 -1.50 -17.96 12.89
N SER A 130 -2.53 -17.69 12.10
CA SER A 130 -3.14 -18.64 11.16
C SER A 130 -2.50 -18.62 9.76
N THR A 131 -1.58 -17.71 9.48
CA THR A 131 -0.91 -17.64 8.16
C THR A 131 0.06 -18.80 8.02
N ASP A 132 0.03 -19.46 6.86
CA ASP A 132 0.96 -20.57 6.54
C ASP A 132 2.41 -20.08 6.58
N PRO A 133 3.28 -20.68 7.42
CA PRO A 133 4.68 -20.26 7.53
C PRO A 133 5.45 -20.38 6.21
N ALA A 134 5.11 -21.33 5.35
CA ALA A 134 5.74 -21.48 4.04
C ALA A 134 5.42 -20.29 3.12
N LEU A 135 4.19 -19.78 3.18
CA LEU A 135 3.78 -18.61 2.41
C LEU A 135 4.37 -17.31 2.99
N VAL A 136 4.55 -17.24 4.32
CA VAL A 136 5.29 -16.12 4.94
C VAL A 136 6.74 -16.09 4.46
N GLN A 137 7.38 -17.26 4.38
CA GLN A 137 8.75 -17.35 3.84
C GLN A 137 8.79 -16.99 2.36
N LYS A 138 7.87 -17.52 1.55
CA LYS A 138 7.74 -17.17 0.12
C LYS A 138 7.57 -15.65 -0.09
N ALA A 139 6.74 -14.99 0.73
CA ALA A 139 6.58 -13.56 0.68
C ALA A 139 7.89 -12.82 1.01
N ALA A 140 8.59 -13.25 2.06
CA ALA A 140 9.87 -12.66 2.43
C ALA A 140 10.92 -12.81 1.31
N ASP A 141 10.98 -13.97 0.68
CA ASP A 141 11.90 -14.25 -0.44
C ASP A 141 11.60 -13.36 -1.65
N VAL A 142 10.32 -13.18 -1.99
CA VAL A 142 9.89 -12.28 -3.08
C VAL A 142 10.33 -10.87 -2.83
N TRP A 143 10.07 -10.31 -1.64
CA TRP A 143 10.45 -8.94 -1.30
C TRP A 143 11.96 -8.76 -1.22
N SER A 144 12.68 -9.73 -0.65
CA SER A 144 14.15 -9.71 -0.57
C SER A 144 14.79 -9.74 -1.95
N ALA A 145 14.26 -10.56 -2.85
CA ALA A 145 14.80 -10.72 -4.22
C ALA A 145 14.63 -9.48 -5.10
N ILE A 146 13.68 -8.58 -4.76
CA ILE A 146 13.57 -7.27 -5.41
C ILE A 146 14.34 -6.16 -4.67
N GLY A 147 15.11 -6.53 -3.64
CA GLY A 147 16.04 -5.65 -2.94
C GLY A 147 15.51 -5.03 -1.65
N CYS A 148 14.36 -5.48 -1.14
CA CYS A 148 13.83 -4.99 0.13
C CYS A 148 14.53 -5.60 1.35
N GLN A 149 14.53 -4.84 2.44
CA GLN A 149 14.82 -5.32 3.79
C GLN A 149 13.51 -5.73 4.46
N VAL A 150 13.34 -7.03 4.70
CA VAL A 150 12.10 -7.59 5.25
C VAL A 150 12.12 -7.53 6.77
N LEU A 151 11.11 -6.88 7.35
CA LEU A 151 10.84 -6.86 8.79
C LEU A 151 9.50 -7.54 9.06
N LYS A 152 9.34 -8.11 10.26
CA LYS A 152 8.09 -8.74 10.72
C LYS A 152 7.65 -8.12 12.02
N MET A 153 6.36 -7.82 12.14
CA MET A 153 5.74 -7.35 13.38
C MET A 153 4.25 -7.71 13.40
N THR A 154 3.56 -7.43 14.49
CA THR A 154 2.11 -7.58 14.53
C THR A 154 1.40 -6.44 13.78
N PRO A 155 0.15 -6.63 13.31
CA PRO A 155 -0.64 -5.55 12.73
C PRO A 155 -0.82 -4.36 13.68
N ASP A 156 -0.96 -4.62 14.98
CA ASP A 156 -1.12 -3.59 16.01
C ASP A 156 0.15 -2.77 16.21
N ASP A 157 1.32 -3.42 16.32
CA ASP A 157 2.62 -2.73 16.42
C ASP A 157 2.90 -1.91 15.16
N HIS A 158 2.55 -2.45 13.98
CA HIS A 158 2.67 -1.74 12.71
C HIS A 158 1.87 -0.43 12.75
N ASP A 159 0.57 -0.52 13.04
CA ASP A 159 -0.32 0.64 12.98
C ASP A 159 0.03 1.69 14.05
N ALA A 160 0.48 1.25 15.25
CA ALA A 160 0.98 2.15 16.28
C ALA A 160 2.28 2.86 15.86
N ALA A 161 3.23 2.15 15.26
CA ALA A 161 4.48 2.73 14.77
C ALA A 161 4.22 3.72 13.64
N PHE A 162 3.43 3.32 12.62
CA PHE A 162 3.17 4.18 11.47
C PHE A 162 2.24 5.35 11.79
N ALA A 163 1.39 5.25 12.83
CA ALA A 163 0.70 6.42 13.36
C ALA A 163 1.68 7.50 13.82
N ALA A 164 2.74 7.10 14.53
CA ALA A 164 3.74 8.04 15.06
C ALA A 164 4.66 8.62 13.99
N VAL A 165 5.21 7.76 13.09
CA VAL A 165 6.31 8.18 12.21
C VAL A 165 5.86 8.54 10.80
N SER A 166 4.58 8.35 10.46
CA SER A 166 4.04 8.60 9.12
C SER A 166 2.70 9.32 9.15
N HIS A 167 1.67 8.72 9.78
CA HIS A 167 0.29 9.19 9.63
C HIS A 167 0.07 10.54 10.31
N LEU A 168 0.49 10.69 11.57
CA LEU A 168 0.41 11.98 12.28
C LEU A 168 1.26 13.07 11.63
N PRO A 169 2.52 12.83 11.22
CA PRO A 169 3.28 13.81 10.44
C PRO A 169 2.55 14.33 9.19
N HIS A 170 1.91 13.45 8.41
CA HIS A 170 1.14 13.88 7.25
C HIS A 170 -0.09 14.71 7.64
N LEU A 171 -0.83 14.28 8.67
CA LEU A 171 -1.97 15.05 9.18
C LEU A 171 -1.55 16.47 9.59
N LEU A 172 -0.44 16.59 10.33
CA LEU A 172 0.08 17.89 10.76
C LEU A 172 0.54 18.74 9.57
N ALA A 173 1.21 18.14 8.58
CA ALA A 173 1.64 18.85 7.38
C ALA A 173 0.45 19.39 6.57
N PHE A 174 -0.59 18.56 6.35
CA PHE A 174 -1.83 19.00 5.70
C PHE A 174 -2.53 20.11 6.47
N ALA A 175 -2.68 19.95 7.79
CA ALA A 175 -3.36 20.93 8.64
C ALA A 175 -2.58 22.25 8.66
N TYR A 176 -1.27 22.21 8.83
CA TYR A 176 -0.41 23.38 8.89
C TYR A 176 -0.40 24.14 7.56
N PHE A 177 -0.16 23.45 6.45
CA PHE A 177 -0.21 24.06 5.12
C PHE A 177 -1.57 24.73 4.85
N SER A 178 -2.67 24.02 5.13
CA SER A 178 -4.03 24.55 4.98
C SER A 178 -4.29 25.77 5.87
N ALA A 179 -3.78 25.77 7.11
CA ALA A 179 -3.94 26.87 8.03
C ALA A 179 -3.21 28.14 7.55
N VAL A 180 -2.03 27.99 6.97
CA VAL A 180 -1.29 29.12 6.37
C VAL A 180 -1.98 29.62 5.10
N ALA A 181 -2.33 28.71 4.19
CA ALA A 181 -2.93 29.06 2.90
C ALA A 181 -4.28 29.77 3.01
N ARG A 182 -5.04 29.49 4.07
CA ARG A 182 -6.37 30.12 4.33
C ARG A 182 -6.32 31.48 4.99
N GLN A 183 -5.15 31.97 5.39
CA GLN A 183 -5.04 33.32 5.97
C GLN A 183 -5.27 34.39 4.90
N PRO A 184 -5.74 35.58 5.23
CA PRO A 184 -5.96 36.64 4.25
C PRO A 184 -4.74 37.01 3.42
N ALA A 185 -3.52 36.91 4.00
CA ALA A 185 -2.24 37.10 3.32
C ALA A 185 -1.52 35.78 3.03
N GLY A 186 -2.24 34.65 2.99
CA GLY A 186 -1.65 33.31 2.87
C GLY A 186 -0.74 33.12 1.66
N ASN A 187 -1.14 33.65 0.49
CA ASN A 187 -0.31 33.59 -0.70
C ASN A 187 1.01 34.35 -0.53
N ASP A 188 0.98 35.52 0.09
CA ASP A 188 2.19 36.30 0.35
C ASP A 188 3.12 35.54 1.32
N TYR A 189 2.55 34.94 2.36
CA TYR A 189 3.34 34.12 3.30
C TYR A 189 3.99 32.93 2.61
N LEU A 190 3.28 32.26 1.69
CA LEU A 190 3.83 31.13 0.95
C LEU A 190 4.97 31.54 0.00
N THR A 191 4.97 32.77 -0.53
CA THR A 191 6.09 33.27 -1.33
C THR A 191 7.37 33.48 -0.50
N LEU A 192 7.22 33.74 0.81
CA LEU A 192 8.31 33.91 1.76
C LEU A 192 8.78 32.59 2.38
N ALA A 193 8.16 31.46 1.99
CA ALA A 193 8.46 30.14 2.56
C ALA A 193 9.91 29.74 2.31
N GLY A 194 10.67 29.59 3.39
CA GLY A 194 12.04 29.10 3.37
C GLY A 194 12.12 27.55 3.31
N PRO A 195 13.36 27.01 3.29
CA PRO A 195 13.58 25.56 3.18
C PRO A 195 12.86 24.76 4.27
N GLY A 196 12.93 25.16 5.53
CA GLY A 196 12.28 24.45 6.66
C GLY A 196 10.77 24.29 6.48
N PHE A 197 10.06 25.34 6.00
CA PHE A 197 8.65 25.24 5.70
C PHE A 197 8.39 24.25 4.55
N ARG A 198 9.18 24.33 3.48
CA ARG A 198 9.04 23.48 2.30
C ARG A 198 9.32 22.01 2.63
N ASP A 199 10.35 21.73 3.40
CA ASP A 199 10.70 20.38 3.82
C ASP A 199 9.57 19.76 4.68
N PHE A 200 9.08 20.51 5.66
CA PHE A 200 8.01 20.03 6.52
C PHE A 200 6.69 19.82 5.77
N THR A 201 6.33 20.73 4.86
CA THR A 201 5.06 20.68 4.12
C THR A 201 5.13 19.89 2.82
N ARG A 202 6.29 19.39 2.41
CA ARG A 202 6.48 18.60 1.18
C ARG A 202 5.51 17.44 1.09
N ILE A 203 5.31 16.73 2.19
CA ILE A 203 4.41 15.58 2.26
C ILE A 203 2.92 15.96 2.14
N ALA A 204 2.54 17.22 2.34
CA ALA A 204 1.20 17.72 2.09
C ALA A 204 0.86 17.83 0.57
N ALA A 205 1.84 17.62 -0.32
CA ALA A 205 1.59 17.49 -1.75
C ALA A 205 1.03 16.11 -2.16
N SER A 206 0.96 15.17 -1.23
CA SER A 206 0.38 13.84 -1.44
C SER A 206 -1.13 13.92 -1.71
N ASP A 207 -1.70 12.87 -2.34
CA ASP A 207 -3.13 12.80 -2.66
C ASP A 207 -4.00 12.84 -1.38
N PRO A 208 -4.85 13.87 -1.21
CA PRO A 208 -5.65 14.03 0.00
C PRO A 208 -6.69 12.90 0.19
N ALA A 209 -7.20 12.29 -0.88
CA ALA A 209 -8.17 11.22 -0.78
C ALA A 209 -7.52 9.94 -0.24
N VAL A 210 -6.33 9.60 -0.72
CA VAL A 210 -5.54 8.47 -0.22
C VAL A 210 -5.21 8.67 1.26
N TRP A 211 -4.75 9.85 1.65
CA TRP A 211 -4.39 10.14 3.04
C TRP A 211 -5.59 10.21 3.98
N ARG A 212 -6.73 10.74 3.53
CA ARG A 212 -7.98 10.65 4.30
C ARG A 212 -8.30 9.19 4.64
N ASP A 213 -8.23 8.30 3.68
CA ASP A 213 -8.57 6.89 3.87
C ASP A 213 -7.59 6.21 4.84
N ILE A 214 -6.28 6.50 4.74
CA ILE A 214 -5.25 6.00 5.67
C ILE A 214 -5.51 6.51 7.09
N LEU A 215 -5.74 7.81 7.25
CA LEU A 215 -6.00 8.44 8.55
C LEU A 215 -7.29 7.91 9.20
N MET A 216 -8.33 7.67 8.41
CA MET A 216 -9.58 7.08 8.91
C MET A 216 -9.41 5.61 9.30
N ALA A 217 -8.66 4.83 8.54
CA ALA A 217 -8.39 3.42 8.84
C ALA A 217 -7.57 3.25 10.14
N ASN A 218 -6.61 4.15 10.39
CA ASN A 218 -5.76 4.12 11.59
C ASN A 218 -6.07 5.24 12.61
N ARG A 219 -7.30 5.76 12.61
CA ARG A 219 -7.68 6.96 13.39
C ARG A 219 -7.42 6.84 14.89
N GLU A 220 -7.60 5.64 15.45
CA GLU A 220 -7.45 5.42 16.89
C GLU A 220 -5.99 5.59 17.33
N GLU A 221 -5.05 5.02 16.60
CA GLU A 221 -3.63 5.16 16.90
C GLU A 221 -3.12 6.58 16.59
N VAL A 222 -3.61 7.20 15.51
CA VAL A 222 -3.29 8.61 15.21
C VAL A 222 -3.76 9.52 16.33
N LEU A 223 -4.99 9.32 16.85
CA LEU A 223 -5.50 10.08 17.98
C LEU A 223 -4.65 9.86 19.25
N LYS A 224 -4.32 8.61 19.58
CA LYS A 224 -3.43 8.32 20.72
C LYS A 224 -2.07 9.03 20.61
N GLN A 225 -1.48 9.06 19.42
CA GLN A 225 -0.20 9.75 19.20
C GLN A 225 -0.35 11.28 19.29
N SER A 226 -1.47 11.83 18.86
CA SER A 226 -1.70 13.29 18.92
C SER A 226 -1.93 13.84 20.34
N LEU A 227 -2.24 12.95 21.31
CA LEU A 227 -2.48 13.32 22.72
C LEU A 227 -1.23 13.13 23.60
N ARG A 228 -0.12 12.64 23.05
CA ARG A 228 1.18 12.48 23.74
C ARG A 228 2.06 13.69 23.57
#